data_8876ac2e6f5f7b1780195cab384a6681
#
_entry.id   8876ac2e6f5f7b1780195cab384a6681
#
_cell.length_a   1.000
_cell.length_b   1.000
_cell.length_c   1.000
_cell.angle_alpha   90.00
_cell.angle_beta   90.00
_cell.angle_gamma   90.00
#
_symmetry.space_group_name_H-M   'P 1'
#
loop_
_entity.id
_entity.type
_entity.pdbx_description
1 polymer ?
#
loop_
_entity_poly.entity_id
_entity_poly.type
_entity_poly.pdbx_seq_one_letter_code
_entity_poly.pdbx_strand_id
1 'polypeptide(L)'
;MPTPVHVIAATGRSGVALCAALRQAGIPIVPVIRDAAKWHAPDTPPRIADLTDPAALAAALADAVHVVSCAHARHIPAILGAAPAAQRFVFLGSTRKFTQWPDDHGNGVLAGEAAFLSSGRDGVLLHPTMIYGAGGENNVRRLAALVRRLPVLPLPGGGRNLVQPIHQDDVTRCLLAALGRAWLGPHSLVIAGPRAVSYADFVRAVARADGRVARILPCPALPLIALASLTRLLPGLPRIEAAEIRRLLEDKAFDIGPMRRNLGVEPISLEEGLARTFAAPHHHGQ
;
A
#
# COMPACT_ATOMS: atom_id res chain seq x y z
N MET A 1 -1.28 26.48 17.51
CA MET A 1 -2.13 25.49 16.83
C MET A 1 -1.21 24.43 16.24
N PRO A 2 -1.58 23.15 16.18
CA PRO A 2 -0.76 22.14 15.54
C PRO A 2 -0.58 22.47 14.05
N THR A 3 0.64 22.26 13.53
CA THR A 3 0.98 22.51 12.12
C THR A 3 0.17 21.59 11.20
N PRO A 4 -0.51 22.11 10.16
CA PRO A 4 -1.27 21.28 9.24
C PRO A 4 -0.38 20.30 8.47
N VAL A 5 -0.94 19.12 8.20
CA VAL A 5 -0.28 18.07 7.41
C VAL A 5 -0.85 18.06 6.00
N HIS A 6 -0.01 18.30 5.00
CA HIS A 6 -0.38 18.15 3.59
C HIS A 6 -0.37 16.68 3.22
N VAL A 7 -1.55 16.12 2.88
CA VAL A 7 -1.71 14.71 2.53
C VAL A 7 -1.93 14.59 1.02
N ILE A 8 -0.89 14.15 0.30
CA ILE A 8 -0.92 13.95 -1.15
C ILE A 8 -1.56 12.59 -1.46
N ALA A 9 -2.39 12.53 -2.50
CA ALA A 9 -3.24 11.41 -2.87
C ALA A 9 -4.22 11.03 -1.75
N ALA A 10 -4.82 12.04 -1.12
CA ALA A 10 -5.75 11.90 0.00
C ALA A 10 -7.00 11.07 -0.33
N THR A 11 -7.37 10.92 -1.60
CA THR A 11 -8.49 10.08 -2.06
C THR A 11 -8.10 8.62 -2.33
N GLY A 12 -6.81 8.30 -2.29
CA GLY A 12 -6.34 6.92 -2.36
C GLY A 12 -6.62 6.15 -1.06
N ARG A 13 -6.61 4.82 -1.11
CA ARG A 13 -6.92 3.95 0.04
C ARG A 13 -6.14 4.34 1.31
N SER A 14 -4.83 4.42 1.22
CA SER A 14 -3.99 4.81 2.36
C SER A 14 -4.13 6.28 2.72
N GLY A 15 -4.40 7.16 1.74
CA GLY A 15 -4.66 8.58 1.97
C GLY A 15 -5.95 8.81 2.75
N VAL A 16 -7.05 8.15 2.38
CA VAL A 16 -8.32 8.22 3.10
C VAL A 16 -8.18 7.74 4.54
N ALA A 17 -7.52 6.58 4.74
CA ALA A 17 -7.28 6.03 6.08
C ALA A 17 -6.43 6.98 6.94
N LEU A 18 -5.37 7.55 6.35
CA LEU A 18 -4.52 8.52 7.04
C LEU A 18 -5.27 9.81 7.39
N CYS A 19 -6.04 10.38 6.45
CA CYS A 19 -6.84 11.57 6.71
C CYS A 19 -7.86 11.37 7.84
N ALA A 20 -8.50 10.20 7.89
CA ALA A 20 -9.40 9.83 8.97
C ALA A 20 -8.68 9.78 10.32
N ALA A 21 -7.52 9.11 10.37
CA ALA A 21 -6.74 8.97 11.58
C ALA A 21 -6.16 10.30 12.09
N LEU A 22 -5.67 11.17 11.20
CA LEU A 22 -5.21 12.53 11.56
C LEU A 22 -6.31 13.37 12.15
N ARG A 23 -7.53 13.33 11.55
CA ARG A 23 -8.70 14.05 12.09
C ARG A 23 -9.10 13.53 13.47
N GLN A 24 -9.10 12.19 13.67
CA GLN A 24 -9.36 11.60 14.98
C GLN A 24 -8.34 12.03 16.04
N ALA A 25 -7.10 12.25 15.63
CA ALA A 25 -6.04 12.77 16.50
C ALA A 25 -6.07 14.29 16.68
N GLY A 26 -7.04 15.00 16.13
CA GLY A 26 -7.14 16.47 16.18
C GLY A 26 -6.04 17.20 15.41
N ILE A 27 -5.38 16.54 14.45
CA ILE A 27 -4.32 17.13 13.62
C ILE A 27 -4.95 17.70 12.35
N PRO A 28 -4.80 19.02 12.08
CA PRO A 28 -5.31 19.64 10.88
C PRO A 28 -4.68 19.04 9.63
N ILE A 29 -5.48 18.87 8.57
CA ILE A 29 -5.01 18.33 7.29
C ILE A 29 -5.28 19.31 6.14
N VAL A 30 -4.42 19.28 5.14
CA VAL A 30 -4.60 19.89 3.83
C VAL A 30 -4.55 18.76 2.80
N PRO A 31 -5.72 18.25 2.35
CA PRO A 31 -5.74 17.20 1.36
C PRO A 31 -5.30 17.73 -0.01
N VAL A 32 -4.39 17.02 -0.67
CA VAL A 32 -3.97 17.31 -2.05
C VAL A 32 -4.43 16.17 -2.94
N ILE A 33 -5.32 16.48 -3.89
CA ILE A 33 -6.01 15.48 -4.72
C ILE A 33 -6.04 15.95 -6.17
N ARG A 34 -6.24 15.01 -7.09
CA ARG A 34 -6.36 15.30 -8.53
C ARG A 34 -7.79 15.64 -8.94
N ASP A 35 -8.76 14.98 -8.34
CA ASP A 35 -10.17 15.02 -8.74
C ASP A 35 -11.03 15.42 -7.54
N ALA A 36 -11.60 16.63 -7.60
CA ALA A 36 -12.42 17.20 -6.54
C ALA A 36 -13.70 16.37 -6.26
N ALA A 37 -14.26 15.72 -7.29
CA ALA A 37 -15.48 14.91 -7.14
C ALA A 37 -15.29 13.67 -6.22
N LYS A 38 -14.04 13.27 -5.99
CA LYS A 38 -13.71 12.14 -5.09
C LYS A 38 -13.49 12.53 -3.64
N TRP A 39 -13.64 13.82 -3.30
CA TRP A 39 -13.48 14.30 -1.93
C TRP A 39 -14.84 14.59 -1.29
N HIS A 40 -15.14 13.88 -0.19
CA HIS A 40 -16.46 13.91 0.43
C HIS A 40 -16.46 14.53 1.87
N ALA A 41 -15.42 15.29 2.23
CA ALA A 41 -15.35 15.98 3.52
C ALA A 41 -15.50 17.50 3.32
N PRO A 42 -16.72 18.06 3.39
CA PRO A 42 -16.98 19.48 3.08
C PRO A 42 -16.25 20.45 4.01
N ASP A 43 -16.06 20.06 5.28
CA ASP A 43 -15.40 20.92 6.29
C ASP A 43 -13.87 21.02 6.10
N THR A 44 -13.32 20.32 5.12
CA THR A 44 -11.87 20.31 4.86
C THR A 44 -11.66 20.43 3.36
N PRO A 45 -11.65 21.64 2.78
CA PRO A 45 -11.52 21.83 1.34
C PRO A 45 -10.16 21.32 0.86
N PRO A 46 -10.13 20.51 -0.23
CA PRO A 46 -8.88 20.00 -0.77
C PRO A 46 -8.21 21.04 -1.67
N ARG A 47 -6.89 20.91 -1.83
CA ARG A 47 -6.14 21.53 -2.92
C ARG A 47 -6.10 20.61 -4.12
N ILE A 48 -6.37 21.15 -5.29
CA ILE A 48 -6.42 20.36 -6.53
C ILE A 48 -5.07 20.48 -7.24
N ALA A 49 -4.39 19.34 -7.41
CA ALA A 49 -3.14 19.30 -8.16
C ALA A 49 -2.96 17.92 -8.81
N ASP A 50 -2.61 17.90 -10.08
CA ASP A 50 -2.04 16.72 -10.72
C ASP A 50 -0.53 16.69 -10.42
N LEU A 51 -0.01 15.53 -10.01
CA LEU A 51 1.42 15.38 -9.68
C LEU A 51 2.34 15.48 -10.89
N THR A 52 1.78 15.50 -12.09
CA THR A 52 2.49 15.72 -13.36
C THR A 52 2.45 17.17 -13.82
N ASP A 53 1.71 18.03 -13.12
CA ASP A 53 1.69 19.49 -13.35
C ASP A 53 2.53 20.21 -12.27
N PRO A 54 3.76 20.65 -12.61
CA PRO A 54 4.65 21.30 -11.63
C PRO A 54 4.08 22.59 -11.05
N ALA A 55 3.34 23.37 -11.83
CA ALA A 55 2.79 24.64 -11.37
C ALA A 55 1.65 24.44 -10.37
N ALA A 56 0.71 23.54 -10.68
CA ALA A 56 -0.37 23.18 -9.79
C ALA A 56 0.15 22.55 -8.49
N LEU A 57 1.16 21.68 -8.58
CA LEU A 57 1.76 21.04 -7.43
C LEU A 57 2.51 22.05 -6.54
N ALA A 58 3.27 22.98 -7.13
CA ALA A 58 3.96 24.05 -6.39
C ALA A 58 2.96 24.95 -5.66
N ALA A 59 1.87 25.35 -6.32
CA ALA A 59 0.81 26.14 -5.68
C ALA A 59 0.14 25.38 -4.53
N ALA A 60 -0.10 24.05 -4.71
CA ALA A 60 -0.73 23.23 -3.69
C ALA A 60 0.16 22.97 -2.45
N LEU A 61 1.49 23.08 -2.57
CA LEU A 61 2.46 22.81 -1.51
C LEU A 61 3.25 24.05 -1.04
N ALA A 62 2.90 25.25 -1.49
CA ALA A 62 3.66 26.46 -1.25
C ALA A 62 3.91 26.76 0.24
N ASP A 63 2.97 26.47 1.11
CA ASP A 63 3.01 26.66 2.58
C ASP A 63 3.17 25.33 3.35
N ALA A 64 3.48 24.25 2.66
CA ALA A 64 3.59 22.93 3.27
C ALA A 64 4.82 22.84 4.19
N VAL A 65 4.57 22.60 5.48
CA VAL A 65 5.62 22.32 6.48
C VAL A 65 5.79 20.81 6.69
N HIS A 66 4.70 20.08 6.79
CA HIS A 66 4.69 18.63 6.90
C HIS A 66 3.99 18.03 5.68
N VAL A 67 4.67 17.16 4.96
CA VAL A 67 4.16 16.51 3.75
C VAL A 67 4.12 15.00 3.94
N VAL A 68 2.94 14.40 3.80
CA VAL A 68 2.77 12.96 3.72
C VAL A 68 2.24 12.60 2.34
N SER A 69 2.95 11.78 1.58
CA SER A 69 2.51 11.34 0.27
C SER A 69 2.17 9.85 0.26
N CYS A 70 0.91 9.57 -0.01
CA CYS A 70 0.39 8.23 -0.30
C CYS A 70 0.36 7.93 -1.82
N ALA A 71 0.93 8.80 -2.64
CA ALA A 71 1.09 8.60 -4.07
C ALA A 71 2.23 7.62 -4.38
N HIS A 72 2.30 7.17 -5.63
CA HIS A 72 3.40 6.34 -6.08
C HIS A 72 4.74 7.08 -5.96
N ALA A 73 5.79 6.39 -5.48
CA ALA A 73 7.10 6.98 -5.19
C ALA A 73 7.79 7.65 -6.41
N ARG A 74 7.41 7.31 -7.65
CA ARG A 74 7.91 7.99 -8.87
C ARG A 74 7.69 9.50 -8.86
N HIS A 75 6.72 9.98 -8.08
CA HIS A 75 6.41 11.41 -7.97
C HIS A 75 7.22 12.14 -6.88
N ILE A 76 8.06 11.43 -6.13
CA ILE A 76 8.89 12.03 -5.08
C ILE A 76 9.75 13.20 -5.59
N PRO A 77 10.44 13.11 -6.76
CA PRO A 77 11.21 14.25 -7.24
C PRO A 77 10.38 15.53 -7.44
N ALA A 78 9.19 15.39 -8.02
CA ALA A 78 8.29 16.52 -8.23
C ALA A 78 7.79 17.10 -6.89
N ILE A 79 7.45 16.25 -5.91
CA ILE A 79 7.00 16.68 -4.59
C ILE A 79 8.10 17.42 -3.82
N LEU A 80 9.33 16.93 -3.87
CA LEU A 80 10.48 17.56 -3.22
C LEU A 80 10.75 18.96 -3.80
N GLY A 81 10.67 19.10 -5.13
CA GLY A 81 10.83 20.39 -5.80
C GLY A 81 9.69 21.38 -5.53
N ALA A 82 8.48 20.88 -5.38
CA ALA A 82 7.27 21.69 -5.15
C ALA A 82 7.09 22.16 -3.69
N ALA A 83 7.77 21.54 -2.72
CA ALA A 83 7.65 21.85 -1.30
C ALA A 83 8.98 22.29 -0.66
N PRO A 84 9.57 23.44 -1.10
CA PRO A 84 10.88 23.88 -0.62
C PRO A 84 10.88 24.22 0.89
N ALA A 85 9.77 24.71 1.41
CA ALA A 85 9.61 25.07 2.82
C ALA A 85 9.31 23.87 3.75
N ALA A 86 9.04 22.70 3.21
CA ALA A 86 8.69 21.54 4.02
C ALA A 86 9.89 21.09 4.87
N GLN A 87 9.62 20.91 6.16
CA GLN A 87 10.59 20.48 7.17
C GLN A 87 10.59 18.97 7.38
N ARG A 88 9.52 18.29 6.96
CA ARG A 88 9.36 16.85 7.17
C ARG A 88 8.60 16.20 6.04
N PHE A 89 9.17 15.11 5.55
CA PHE A 89 8.54 14.27 4.53
C PHE A 89 8.29 12.86 5.05
N VAL A 90 7.10 12.33 4.79
CA VAL A 90 6.78 10.91 4.93
C VAL A 90 6.24 10.42 3.60
N PHE A 91 6.92 9.48 2.98
CA PHE A 91 6.53 8.93 1.70
C PHE A 91 6.09 7.47 1.83
N LEU A 92 5.14 7.06 1.01
CA LEU A 92 4.76 5.67 0.85
C LEU A 92 5.36 5.12 -0.45
N GLY A 93 6.20 4.10 -0.31
CA GLY A 93 6.81 3.36 -1.41
C GLY A 93 6.19 1.98 -1.59
N SER A 94 7.02 0.99 -1.89
CA SER A 94 6.60 -0.42 -2.01
C SER A 94 7.80 -1.35 -1.94
N THR A 95 7.63 -2.53 -1.31
CA THR A 95 8.62 -3.63 -1.39
C THR A 95 8.71 -4.24 -2.78
N ARG A 96 7.91 -3.79 -3.75
CA ARG A 96 8.05 -4.20 -5.15
C ARG A 96 9.39 -3.81 -5.77
N LYS A 97 10.12 -2.87 -5.17
CA LYS A 97 11.51 -2.54 -5.55
C LYS A 97 12.48 -3.73 -5.45
N PHE A 98 12.16 -4.74 -4.64
CA PHE A 98 12.98 -5.93 -4.44
C PHE A 98 12.63 -7.09 -5.37
N THR A 99 11.69 -6.89 -6.31
CA THR A 99 11.29 -7.96 -7.23
C THR A 99 12.44 -8.40 -8.13
N GLN A 100 12.54 -9.71 -8.37
CA GLN A 100 13.44 -10.29 -9.37
C GLN A 100 12.93 -10.07 -10.80
N TRP A 101 11.69 -9.60 -10.96
CA TRP A 101 11.05 -9.31 -12.24
C TRP A 101 10.78 -7.80 -12.34
N PRO A 102 11.80 -6.99 -12.73
CA PRO A 102 11.67 -5.54 -12.83
C PRO A 102 10.48 -5.12 -13.69
N ASP A 103 9.76 -4.12 -13.23
CA ASP A 103 8.66 -3.49 -13.95
C ASP A 103 8.60 -1.99 -13.66
N ASP A 104 7.78 -1.26 -14.42
CA ASP A 104 7.67 0.20 -14.30
C ASP A 104 7.27 0.66 -12.89
N HIS A 105 6.51 -0.19 -12.17
CA HIS A 105 6.14 0.12 -10.78
C HIS A 105 7.35 0.02 -9.85
N GLY A 106 8.06 -1.11 -9.87
CA GLY A 106 9.26 -1.31 -9.04
C GLY A 106 10.37 -0.31 -9.38
N ASN A 107 10.62 -0.08 -10.67
CA ASN A 107 11.60 0.88 -11.16
C ASN A 107 11.26 2.31 -10.72
N GLY A 108 9.98 2.70 -10.77
CA GLY A 108 9.54 3.99 -10.27
C GLY A 108 9.70 4.15 -8.75
N VAL A 109 9.59 3.06 -7.97
CA VAL A 109 9.89 3.10 -6.53
C VAL A 109 11.39 3.30 -6.30
N LEU A 110 12.26 2.59 -7.02
CA LEU A 110 13.72 2.74 -6.92
C LEU A 110 14.16 4.16 -7.29
N ALA A 111 13.64 4.71 -8.38
CA ALA A 111 13.96 6.08 -8.80
C ALA A 111 13.52 7.11 -7.76
N GLY A 112 12.30 6.97 -7.20
CA GLY A 112 11.82 7.86 -6.16
C GLY A 112 12.62 7.76 -4.86
N GLU A 113 13.03 6.56 -4.46
CA GLU A 113 13.89 6.34 -3.30
C GLU A 113 15.27 6.98 -3.49
N ALA A 114 15.89 6.77 -4.64
CA ALA A 114 17.18 7.38 -4.95
C ALA A 114 17.11 8.91 -4.89
N ALA A 115 16.07 9.51 -5.47
CA ALA A 115 15.83 10.94 -5.42
C ALA A 115 15.65 11.47 -3.98
N PHE A 116 14.90 10.73 -3.14
CA PHE A 116 14.71 11.12 -1.75
C PHE A 116 16.01 11.01 -0.95
N LEU A 117 16.73 9.89 -1.06
CA LEU A 117 17.99 9.68 -0.34
C LEU A 117 19.07 10.70 -0.72
N SER A 118 19.12 11.12 -1.99
CA SER A 118 20.06 12.13 -2.46
C SER A 118 19.65 13.57 -2.13
N SER A 119 18.40 13.81 -1.73
CA SER A 119 17.89 15.17 -1.46
C SER A 119 18.41 15.78 -0.16
N GLY A 120 18.89 14.97 0.76
CA GLY A 120 19.28 15.40 2.12
C GLY A 120 18.11 15.89 2.98
N ARG A 121 16.85 15.80 2.51
CA ARG A 121 15.67 16.30 3.22
C ARG A 121 15.27 15.36 4.37
N ASP A 122 14.85 15.93 5.47
CA ASP A 122 14.44 15.18 6.66
C ASP A 122 13.14 14.39 6.42
N GLY A 123 13.17 13.11 6.77
CA GLY A 123 11.98 12.29 6.67
C GLY A 123 12.23 10.81 6.43
N VAL A 124 11.18 10.10 6.02
CA VAL A 124 11.24 8.67 5.79
C VAL A 124 10.38 8.23 4.60
N LEU A 125 10.90 7.29 3.82
CA LEU A 125 10.19 6.55 2.80
C LEU A 125 9.87 5.16 3.36
N LEU A 126 8.58 4.87 3.57
CA LEU A 126 8.10 3.59 4.08
C LEU A 126 7.74 2.68 2.90
N HIS A 127 8.31 1.48 2.88
CA HIS A 127 8.03 0.47 1.85
C HIS A 127 7.12 -0.63 2.41
N PRO A 128 5.80 -0.51 2.28
CA PRO A 128 4.90 -1.56 2.68
C PRO A 128 5.05 -2.81 1.81
N THR A 129 4.84 -3.96 2.43
CA THR A 129 4.56 -5.21 1.74
C THR A 129 3.13 -5.17 1.17
N MET A 130 2.58 -6.31 0.77
CA MET A 130 1.21 -6.39 0.26
C MET A 130 0.20 -5.84 1.28
N ILE A 131 -0.34 -4.65 1.00
CA ILE A 131 -1.36 -4.02 1.86
C ILE A 131 -2.70 -4.71 1.64
N TYR A 132 -3.38 -5.07 2.74
CA TYR A 132 -4.75 -5.58 2.75
C TYR A 132 -5.58 -4.89 3.84
N GLY A 133 -6.91 -5.07 3.83
CA GLY A 133 -7.79 -4.47 4.83
C GLY A 133 -9.08 -3.93 4.26
N ALA A 134 -9.83 -3.20 5.08
CA ALA A 134 -11.09 -2.58 4.68
C ALA A 134 -10.89 -1.48 3.62
N GLY A 135 -11.89 -1.30 2.77
CA GLY A 135 -11.94 -0.26 1.76
C GLY A 135 -11.49 -0.71 0.36
N GLY A 136 -12.46 -0.79 -0.56
CA GLY A 136 -12.26 -1.03 -1.99
C GLY A 136 -11.86 -2.48 -2.36
N GLU A 137 -11.66 -2.70 -3.65
CA GLU A 137 -11.09 -3.94 -4.16
C GLU A 137 -9.64 -4.08 -3.73
N ASN A 138 -9.36 -5.14 -3.00
CA ASN A 138 -8.01 -5.49 -2.57
C ASN A 138 -7.69 -6.94 -2.91
N ASN A 139 -6.41 -7.31 -2.84
CA ASN A 139 -5.95 -8.65 -3.18
C ASN A 139 -6.66 -9.76 -2.37
N VAL A 140 -7.02 -9.48 -1.12
CA VAL A 140 -7.73 -10.43 -0.24
C VAL A 140 -9.15 -10.67 -0.73
N ARG A 141 -9.90 -9.62 -1.08
CA ARG A 141 -11.27 -9.77 -1.61
C ARG A 141 -11.30 -10.43 -2.98
N ARG A 142 -10.34 -10.09 -3.86
CA ARG A 142 -10.16 -10.80 -5.15
C ARG A 142 -9.87 -12.28 -4.94
N LEU A 143 -9.00 -12.60 -3.98
CA LEU A 143 -8.66 -13.99 -3.62
C LEU A 143 -9.87 -14.72 -3.04
N ALA A 144 -10.61 -14.10 -2.12
CA ALA A 144 -11.86 -14.67 -1.58
C ALA A 144 -12.88 -14.95 -2.68
N ALA A 145 -13.07 -14.01 -3.62
CA ALA A 145 -13.95 -14.21 -4.77
C ALA A 145 -13.51 -15.38 -5.66
N LEU A 146 -12.20 -15.58 -5.82
CA LEU A 146 -11.65 -16.72 -6.54
C LEU A 146 -11.92 -18.04 -5.81
N VAL A 147 -11.71 -18.08 -4.49
CA VAL A 147 -11.99 -19.26 -3.63
C VAL A 147 -13.47 -19.63 -3.65
N ARG A 148 -14.37 -18.66 -3.69
CA ARG A 148 -15.83 -18.91 -3.79
C ARG A 148 -16.22 -19.62 -5.10
N ARG A 149 -15.48 -19.39 -6.17
CA ARG A 149 -15.78 -19.94 -7.50
C ARG A 149 -15.03 -21.22 -7.82
N LEU A 150 -13.83 -21.38 -7.26
CA LEU A 150 -12.97 -22.53 -7.52
C LEU A 150 -12.75 -23.31 -6.24
N PRO A 151 -13.36 -24.50 -6.10
CA PRO A 151 -13.20 -25.34 -4.92
C PRO A 151 -11.76 -25.88 -4.76
N VAL A 152 -11.00 -25.88 -5.86
CA VAL A 152 -9.58 -26.24 -5.92
C VAL A 152 -8.82 -25.13 -6.62
N LEU A 153 -7.80 -24.59 -5.97
CA LEU A 153 -6.96 -23.51 -6.48
C LEU A 153 -5.61 -24.06 -6.96
N PRO A 154 -5.32 -23.96 -8.26
CA PRO A 154 -3.99 -24.28 -8.76
C PRO A 154 -3.00 -23.19 -8.36
N LEU A 155 -1.97 -23.55 -7.61
CA LEU A 155 -0.91 -22.63 -7.22
C LEU A 155 0.45 -23.06 -7.78
N PRO A 156 1.24 -22.12 -8.31
CA PRO A 156 2.57 -22.43 -8.79
C PRO A 156 3.45 -22.93 -7.63
N GLY A 157 4.12 -24.06 -7.81
CA GLY A 157 4.96 -24.68 -6.78
C GLY A 157 4.19 -25.06 -5.51
N GLY A 158 2.85 -25.18 -5.57
CA GLY A 158 2.01 -25.44 -4.40
C GLY A 158 1.88 -24.25 -3.45
N GLY A 159 2.28 -23.05 -3.86
CA GLY A 159 2.22 -21.84 -3.05
C GLY A 159 3.18 -21.85 -1.85
N ARG A 160 4.35 -22.45 -1.98
CA ARG A 160 5.34 -22.55 -0.89
C ARG A 160 6.08 -21.24 -0.64
N ASN A 161 6.17 -20.36 -1.64
CA ASN A 161 6.85 -19.09 -1.51
C ASN A 161 6.17 -18.19 -0.45
N LEU A 162 7.01 -17.40 0.20
CA LEU A 162 6.60 -16.60 1.36
C LEU A 162 5.96 -15.27 0.94
N VAL A 163 4.95 -14.88 1.68
CA VAL A 163 4.35 -13.54 1.64
C VAL A 163 4.22 -13.01 3.07
N GLN A 164 4.31 -11.70 3.22
CA GLN A 164 4.22 -11.05 4.53
C GLN A 164 3.26 -9.86 4.44
N PRO A 165 1.94 -10.10 4.34
CA PRO A 165 0.96 -9.04 4.15
C PRO A 165 0.86 -8.15 5.39
N ILE A 166 0.67 -6.83 5.16
CA ILE A 166 0.46 -5.83 6.21
C ILE A 166 -0.97 -5.28 6.14
N HIS A 167 -1.63 -5.14 7.29
CA HIS A 167 -2.97 -4.56 7.34
C HIS A 167 -2.93 -3.05 7.13
N GLN A 168 -3.98 -2.47 6.50
CA GLN A 168 -4.06 -1.02 6.25
C GLN A 168 -3.99 -0.20 7.55
N ASP A 169 -4.55 -0.68 8.66
CA ASP A 169 -4.46 0.01 9.94
C ASP A 169 -3.00 0.14 10.41
N ASP A 170 -2.18 -0.89 10.19
CA ASP A 170 -0.76 -0.86 10.54
C ASP A 170 0.03 0.10 9.66
N VAL A 171 -0.29 0.16 8.36
CA VAL A 171 0.29 1.17 7.46
C VAL A 171 -0.05 2.57 7.96
N THR A 172 -1.31 2.80 8.36
CA THR A 172 -1.75 4.09 8.90
C THR A 172 -1.03 4.43 10.22
N ARG A 173 -0.89 3.46 11.14
CA ARG A 173 -0.11 3.63 12.37
C ARG A 173 1.36 3.94 12.10
N CYS A 174 1.97 3.29 11.10
CA CYS A 174 3.33 3.58 10.68
C CYS A 174 3.49 5.00 10.13
N LEU A 175 2.54 5.46 9.30
CA LEU A 175 2.53 6.83 8.76
C LEU A 175 2.40 7.88 9.88
N LEU A 176 1.50 7.67 10.84
CA LEU A 176 1.34 8.55 12.00
C LEU A 176 2.59 8.58 12.88
N ALA A 177 3.17 7.42 13.19
CA ALA A 177 4.39 7.32 13.98
C ALA A 177 5.58 8.00 13.27
N ALA A 178 5.69 7.81 11.95
CA ALA A 178 6.71 8.44 11.13
C ALA A 178 6.58 9.99 11.13
N LEU A 179 5.36 10.48 11.07
CA LEU A 179 5.07 11.92 11.12
C LEU A 179 5.41 12.52 12.49
N GLY A 180 5.14 11.80 13.58
CA GLY A 180 5.44 12.22 14.95
C GLY A 180 6.91 12.18 15.33
N ARG A 181 7.77 11.49 14.55
CA ARG A 181 9.20 11.30 14.84
C ARG A 181 10.05 12.40 14.18
N ALA A 182 11.07 12.87 14.88
CA ALA A 182 12.14 13.67 14.29
C ALA A 182 13.08 12.74 13.49
N TRP A 183 13.28 13.07 12.21
CA TRP A 183 14.21 12.41 11.31
C TRP A 183 15.34 13.38 10.99
N LEU A 184 16.58 12.92 11.08
CA LEU A 184 17.74 13.70 10.64
C LEU A 184 18.23 13.11 9.33
N GLY A 185 17.98 13.83 8.23
CA GLY A 185 18.17 13.35 6.88
C GLY A 185 17.11 12.36 6.40
N PRO A 186 17.28 11.84 5.18
CA PRO A 186 16.33 10.91 4.57
C PRO A 186 16.59 9.48 5.02
N HIS A 187 15.52 8.77 5.37
CA HIS A 187 15.53 7.36 5.77
C HIS A 187 14.65 6.52 4.87
N SER A 188 14.95 5.22 4.81
CA SER A 188 14.15 4.23 4.07
C SER A 188 13.91 3.01 4.95
N LEU A 189 12.64 2.61 5.13
CA LEU A 189 12.24 1.51 5.99
C LEU A 189 11.23 0.60 5.30
N VAL A 190 11.41 -0.72 5.45
CA VAL A 190 10.35 -1.68 5.12
C VAL A 190 9.35 -1.74 6.28
N ILE A 191 8.07 -1.74 5.95
CA ILE A 191 6.98 -2.01 6.89
C ILE A 191 6.19 -3.24 6.41
N ALA A 192 5.98 -4.21 7.30
CA ALA A 192 5.40 -5.49 6.96
C ALA A 192 4.54 -6.04 8.11
N GLY A 193 3.74 -7.06 7.81
CA GLY A 193 3.01 -7.80 8.85
C GLY A 193 3.96 -8.54 9.80
N PRO A 194 3.43 -9.15 10.89
CA PRO A 194 4.23 -9.66 12.00
C PRO A 194 5.16 -10.81 11.60
N ARG A 195 4.76 -11.61 10.63
CA ARG A 195 5.53 -12.76 10.14
C ARG A 195 5.23 -13.07 8.68
N ALA A 196 6.19 -13.65 7.98
CA ALA A 196 5.97 -14.25 6.68
C ALA A 196 5.26 -15.60 6.83
N VAL A 197 4.36 -15.90 5.89
CA VAL A 197 3.63 -17.17 5.78
C VAL A 197 3.73 -17.68 4.35
N SER A 198 3.56 -19.00 4.13
CA SER A 198 3.46 -19.50 2.76
C SER A 198 2.25 -18.89 2.05
N TYR A 199 2.33 -18.68 0.74
CA TYR A 199 1.18 -18.19 -0.02
C TYR A 199 -0.02 -19.16 0.10
N ALA A 200 0.25 -20.47 0.22
CA ALA A 200 -0.75 -21.48 0.47
C ALA A 200 -1.49 -21.26 1.81
N ASP A 201 -0.74 -20.97 2.88
CA ASP A 201 -1.35 -20.71 4.20
C ASP A 201 -2.09 -19.38 4.21
N PHE A 202 -1.58 -18.38 3.49
CA PHE A 202 -2.30 -17.12 3.27
C PHE A 202 -3.65 -17.35 2.56
N VAL A 203 -3.67 -18.14 1.47
CA VAL A 203 -4.91 -18.51 0.77
C VAL A 203 -5.89 -19.24 1.69
N ARG A 204 -5.40 -20.19 2.50
CA ARG A 204 -6.24 -20.91 3.48
C ARG A 204 -6.77 -19.99 4.57
N ALA A 205 -5.96 -19.04 5.04
CA ALA A 205 -6.38 -18.06 6.04
C ALA A 205 -7.50 -17.14 5.49
N VAL A 206 -7.35 -16.64 4.25
CA VAL A 206 -8.37 -15.85 3.56
C VAL A 206 -9.67 -16.66 3.39
N ALA A 207 -9.56 -17.92 2.96
CA ALA A 207 -10.72 -18.79 2.81
C ALA A 207 -11.45 -18.99 4.13
N ARG A 208 -10.73 -19.29 5.23
CA ARG A 208 -11.34 -19.46 6.57
C ARG A 208 -12.04 -18.18 7.04
N ALA A 209 -11.43 -17.03 6.84
CA ALA A 209 -12.03 -15.74 7.21
C ALA A 209 -13.31 -15.43 6.40
N ASP A 210 -13.43 -15.99 5.18
CA ASP A 210 -14.64 -15.93 4.34
C ASP A 210 -15.62 -17.09 4.59
N GLY A 211 -15.42 -17.89 5.65
CA GLY A 211 -16.25 -19.04 5.98
C GLY A 211 -16.14 -20.24 5.02
N ARG A 212 -15.00 -20.36 4.33
CA ARG A 212 -14.75 -21.36 3.29
C ARG A 212 -13.50 -22.21 3.56
N VAL A 213 -13.38 -23.29 2.81
CA VAL A 213 -12.19 -24.15 2.78
C VAL A 213 -11.57 -24.08 1.39
N ALA A 214 -10.29 -23.70 1.31
CA ALA A 214 -9.54 -23.74 0.05
C ALA A 214 -8.72 -25.02 -0.03
N ARG A 215 -8.89 -25.77 -1.11
CA ARG A 215 -8.03 -26.89 -1.51
C ARG A 215 -6.99 -26.39 -2.51
N ILE A 216 -5.72 -26.66 -2.24
CA ILE A 216 -4.62 -26.20 -3.09
C ILE A 216 -4.11 -27.38 -3.90
N LEU A 217 -4.01 -27.15 -5.22
CA LEU A 217 -3.43 -28.09 -6.15
C LEU A 217 -2.05 -27.54 -6.58
N PRO A 218 -0.95 -28.22 -6.26
CA PRO A 218 0.36 -27.86 -6.77
C PRO A 218 0.39 -27.99 -8.30
N CYS A 219 0.82 -26.94 -8.98
CA CYS A 219 0.94 -26.93 -10.43
C CYS A 219 2.29 -26.37 -10.85
N PRO A 220 2.87 -26.80 -11.97
CA PRO A 220 4.00 -26.11 -12.58
C PRO A 220 3.62 -24.69 -12.99
N ALA A 221 4.57 -23.75 -12.88
CA ALA A 221 4.28 -22.34 -13.15
C ALA A 221 4.01 -22.07 -14.65
N LEU A 222 4.74 -22.72 -15.54
CA LEU A 222 4.65 -22.48 -16.99
C LEU A 222 3.23 -22.69 -17.57
N PRO A 223 2.55 -23.82 -17.31
CA PRO A 223 1.16 -24.00 -17.76
C PRO A 223 0.20 -22.94 -17.17
N LEU A 224 0.39 -22.56 -15.90
CA LEU A 224 -0.45 -21.53 -15.27
C LEU A 224 -0.25 -20.16 -15.91
N ILE A 225 0.98 -19.80 -16.25
CA ILE A 225 1.31 -18.55 -16.96
C ILE A 225 0.66 -18.55 -18.36
N ALA A 226 0.73 -19.67 -19.08
CA ALA A 226 0.09 -19.79 -20.39
C ALA A 226 -1.45 -19.70 -20.30
N LEU A 227 -2.06 -20.34 -19.30
CA LEU A 227 -3.50 -20.29 -19.07
C LEU A 227 -3.98 -18.93 -18.55
N ALA A 228 -3.12 -18.13 -17.87
CA ALA A 228 -3.51 -16.83 -17.32
C ALA A 228 -4.12 -15.90 -18.37
N SER A 229 -3.60 -15.93 -19.59
CA SER A 229 -4.15 -15.14 -20.72
C SER A 229 -5.56 -15.55 -21.10
N LEU A 230 -5.95 -16.80 -20.88
CA LEU A 230 -7.30 -17.30 -21.17
C LEU A 230 -8.33 -16.89 -20.13
N THR A 231 -7.93 -16.49 -18.94
CA THR A 231 -8.87 -15.97 -17.90
C THR A 231 -9.60 -14.71 -18.36
N ARG A 232 -9.04 -13.99 -19.35
CA ARG A 232 -9.70 -12.83 -19.99
C ARG A 232 -10.97 -13.20 -20.76
N LEU A 233 -11.07 -14.45 -21.20
CA LEU A 233 -12.19 -14.98 -22.00
C LEU A 233 -13.28 -15.60 -21.12
N LEU A 234 -13.01 -15.83 -19.83
CA LEU A 234 -13.94 -16.49 -18.91
C LEU A 234 -14.71 -15.42 -18.11
N PRO A 235 -16.02 -15.24 -18.40
CA PRO A 235 -16.83 -14.28 -17.67
C PRO A 235 -16.91 -14.66 -16.20
N GLY A 236 -16.70 -13.66 -15.33
CA GLY A 236 -16.85 -13.83 -13.90
C GLY A 236 -15.60 -14.30 -13.14
N LEU A 237 -14.50 -14.67 -13.78
CA LEU A 237 -13.22 -14.88 -13.12
C LEU A 237 -12.42 -13.57 -13.04
N PRO A 238 -11.70 -13.31 -11.92
CA PRO A 238 -10.77 -12.18 -11.88
C PRO A 238 -9.70 -12.34 -12.96
N ARG A 239 -9.38 -11.27 -13.65
CA ARG A 239 -8.26 -11.27 -14.61
C ARG A 239 -6.96 -11.51 -13.86
N ILE A 240 -6.24 -12.55 -14.24
CA ILE A 240 -4.93 -12.90 -13.68
C ILE A 240 -3.88 -12.61 -14.75
N GLU A 241 -2.87 -11.84 -14.41
CA GLU A 241 -1.76 -11.54 -15.30
C GLU A 241 -0.59 -12.51 -15.07
N ALA A 242 0.13 -12.85 -16.17
CA ALA A 242 1.33 -13.68 -16.10
C ALA A 242 2.37 -13.13 -15.09
N ALA A 243 2.49 -11.80 -15.01
CA ALA A 243 3.36 -11.13 -14.05
C ALA A 243 2.92 -11.36 -12.59
N GLU A 244 1.62 -11.47 -12.32
CA GLU A 244 1.12 -11.80 -10.98
C GLU A 244 1.55 -13.22 -10.56
N ILE A 245 1.46 -14.19 -11.49
CA ILE A 245 1.88 -15.58 -11.24
C ILE A 245 3.40 -15.66 -10.99
N ARG A 246 4.21 -14.97 -11.81
CA ARG A 246 5.66 -14.92 -11.61
C ARG A 246 6.03 -14.38 -10.25
N ARG A 247 5.35 -13.32 -9.78
CA ARG A 247 5.59 -12.73 -8.46
C ARG A 247 5.19 -13.64 -7.29
N LEU A 248 4.35 -14.65 -7.51
CA LEU A 248 4.07 -15.68 -6.52
C LEU A 248 5.22 -16.69 -6.33
N LEU A 249 6.22 -16.66 -7.22
CA LEU A 249 7.42 -17.51 -7.13
C LEU A 249 8.57 -16.84 -6.37
N GLU A 250 8.37 -15.61 -5.88
CA GLU A 250 9.35 -14.86 -5.09
C GLU A 250 9.03 -14.95 -3.61
N ASP A 251 10.05 -15.21 -2.79
CA ASP A 251 9.93 -15.09 -1.34
C ASP A 251 9.92 -13.61 -0.92
N LYS A 252 8.93 -13.25 -0.11
CA LYS A 252 8.72 -11.89 0.43
C LYS A 252 8.64 -11.96 1.93
N ALA A 253 9.81 -12.20 2.54
CA ALA A 253 10.01 -12.18 3.98
C ALA A 253 11.00 -11.08 4.32
N PHE A 254 10.61 -10.19 5.26
CA PHE A 254 11.38 -9.02 5.63
C PHE A 254 11.54 -8.93 7.14
N ASP A 255 12.70 -8.46 7.59
CA ASP A 255 12.91 -8.12 9.00
C ASP A 255 12.13 -6.83 9.34
N ILE A 256 11.25 -6.92 10.33
CA ILE A 256 10.48 -5.80 10.87
C ILE A 256 11.12 -5.17 12.11
N GLY A 257 12.28 -5.62 12.52
CA GLY A 257 13.04 -5.05 13.64
C GLY A 257 13.25 -3.54 13.48
N PRO A 258 13.71 -3.04 12.32
CA PRO A 258 13.83 -1.61 12.05
C PRO A 258 12.50 -0.85 12.17
N MET A 259 11.38 -1.41 11.68
CA MET A 259 10.04 -0.82 11.81
C MET A 259 9.65 -0.69 13.29
N ARG A 260 9.81 -1.76 14.08
CA ARG A 260 9.52 -1.75 15.52
C ARG A 260 10.35 -0.73 16.27
N ARG A 261 11.68 -0.71 16.06
CA ARG A 261 12.59 0.22 16.77
C ARG A 261 12.36 1.67 16.40
N ASN A 262 12.08 1.95 15.12
CA ASN A 262 11.96 3.33 14.66
C ASN A 262 10.54 3.88 14.79
N LEU A 263 9.52 3.06 14.63
CA LEU A 263 8.13 3.51 14.62
C LEU A 263 7.34 3.08 15.86
N GLY A 264 7.85 2.16 16.67
CA GLY A 264 7.13 1.64 17.84
C GLY A 264 5.85 0.89 17.47
N VAL A 265 5.70 0.45 16.22
CA VAL A 265 4.48 -0.20 15.74
C VAL A 265 4.65 -1.71 15.77
N GLU A 266 3.79 -2.38 16.52
CA GLU A 266 3.62 -3.82 16.48
C GLU A 266 2.45 -4.15 15.54
N PRO A 267 2.69 -4.84 14.42
CA PRO A 267 1.63 -5.13 13.46
C PRO A 267 0.66 -6.21 14.01
N ILE A 268 -0.62 -6.08 13.68
CA ILE A 268 -1.65 -7.05 14.05
C ILE A 268 -1.41 -8.40 13.35
N SER A 269 -1.94 -9.48 13.92
CA SER A 269 -1.85 -10.81 13.32
C SER A 269 -2.62 -10.88 11.99
N LEU A 270 -2.24 -11.83 11.12
CA LEU A 270 -2.95 -12.06 9.87
C LEU A 270 -4.42 -12.40 10.12
N GLU A 271 -4.68 -13.23 11.13
CA GLU A 271 -6.00 -13.69 11.53
C GLU A 271 -6.89 -12.51 11.96
N GLU A 272 -6.36 -11.64 12.82
CA GLU A 272 -7.06 -10.43 13.26
C GLU A 272 -7.32 -9.46 12.12
N GLY A 273 -6.33 -9.20 11.28
CA GLY A 273 -6.47 -8.33 10.12
C GLY A 273 -7.49 -8.83 9.11
N LEU A 274 -7.55 -10.15 8.88
CA LEU A 274 -8.56 -10.76 8.03
C LEU A 274 -9.95 -10.67 8.67
N ALA A 275 -10.09 -10.92 9.97
CA ALA A 275 -11.35 -10.75 10.68
C ALA A 275 -11.88 -9.30 10.51
N ARG A 276 -11.06 -8.28 10.71
CA ARG A 276 -11.43 -6.87 10.48
C ARG A 276 -11.83 -6.60 9.03
N THR A 277 -11.10 -7.20 8.07
CA THR A 277 -11.36 -7.01 6.63
C THR A 277 -12.73 -7.54 6.21
N PHE A 278 -13.16 -8.67 6.75
CA PHE A 278 -14.44 -9.32 6.40
C PHE A 278 -15.60 -8.85 7.27
N ALA A 279 -15.36 -8.37 8.51
CA ALA A 279 -16.40 -7.78 9.37
C ALA A 279 -16.85 -6.39 8.89
N ALA A 280 -16.02 -5.64 8.14
CA ALA A 280 -16.38 -4.32 7.64
C ALA A 280 -17.50 -4.42 6.59
N PRO A 281 -18.60 -3.63 6.73
CA PRO A 281 -19.70 -3.65 5.78
C PRO A 281 -19.21 -3.32 4.36
N HIS A 282 -19.80 -3.98 3.36
CA HIS A 282 -19.52 -3.73 1.96
C HIS A 282 -20.01 -2.32 1.59
N HIS A 283 -19.13 -1.31 1.61
CA HIS A 283 -19.39 -0.11 0.87
C HIS A 283 -19.24 -0.45 -0.64
N HIS A 284 -20.34 -0.85 -1.27
CA HIS A 284 -20.45 -0.80 -2.70
C HIS A 284 -20.34 0.68 -3.07
N GLY A 285 -19.19 1.08 -3.64
CA GLY A 285 -19.10 2.38 -4.29
C GLY A 285 -20.15 2.44 -5.40
N GLN A 286 -21.11 3.30 -5.22
CA GLN A 286 -21.96 3.81 -6.30
C GLN A 286 -21.14 4.73 -7.18
#